data_4b3d055e2d88c0ae2dd3f19f9b1e9fc2
#
_entry.id   4b3d055e2d88c0ae2dd3f19f9b1e9fc2
#
_cell.length_a   1.000
_cell.length_b   1.000
_cell.length_c   1.000
_cell.angle_alpha   90.00
_cell.angle_beta   90.00
_cell.angle_gamma   90.00
#
_symmetry.space_group_name_H-M   'P 1'
#
loop_
_entity.id
_entity.type
_entity.pdbx_description
1 polymer ?
#
loop_
_entity_poly.entity_id
_entity_poly.type
_entity_poly.pdbx_seq_one_letter_code
_entity_poly.pdbx_strand_id
1 'polypeptide(L)'
;MKKYRILVAALVAFTAIAAQAQCPFHNDAFKSGEFLTYNLYYNWQFVWVKAGNASMSTVQSRYNGHPAYRASLTTRGNDRVDQMFVLRDTLLCYSSLDMEPLYFRKGAREGKRYGVDEVFYSYHDGKVKLRQHQLTSSGEHLWAHRTVSHCVYDMLNIFLRARSFNPEGWKSGHEIDFPIADGKNISPARLRYSGKVKIKADNGVKYRCLKLSYLEKEDGKYKRIVDFYVSDDKNHIPVRLDMFLKFGAAKAFLVSMKGLRNPVTSVVR
;
A
#
# COMPACT_ATOMS: atom_id res chain seq x y z
N MET A 1 20.24 -68.57 -29.90
CA MET A 1 19.57 -67.30 -30.28
C MET A 1 19.09 -66.61 -29.00
N LYS A 2 19.82 -65.59 -28.54
CA LYS A 2 19.49 -64.85 -27.30
C LYS A 2 18.60 -63.68 -27.64
N LYS A 3 17.38 -63.65 -27.09
CA LYS A 3 16.43 -62.52 -27.22
C LYS A 3 16.82 -61.42 -26.22
N TYR A 4 17.28 -60.30 -26.71
CA TYR A 4 17.47 -59.08 -25.89
C TYR A 4 16.11 -58.40 -25.69
N ARG A 5 15.63 -58.36 -24.44
CA ARG A 5 14.50 -57.50 -24.02
C ARG A 5 15.07 -56.14 -23.74
N ILE A 6 14.72 -55.16 -24.57
CA ILE A 6 15.02 -53.75 -24.34
C ILE A 6 13.93 -53.24 -23.41
N LEU A 7 14.31 -52.92 -22.16
CA LEU A 7 13.49 -52.20 -21.21
C LEU A 7 13.61 -50.72 -21.54
N VAL A 8 12.56 -50.13 -22.15
CA VAL A 8 12.46 -48.70 -22.31
C VAL A 8 11.89 -48.13 -20.99
N ALA A 9 12.78 -47.58 -20.16
CA ALA A 9 12.40 -46.82 -18.99
C ALA A 9 11.92 -45.43 -19.47
N ALA A 10 10.60 -45.20 -19.50
CA ALA A 10 10.03 -43.89 -19.73
C ALA A 10 10.31 -43.02 -18.49
N LEU A 11 11.32 -42.15 -18.58
CA LEU A 11 11.60 -41.12 -17.59
C LEU A 11 10.53 -40.02 -17.75
N VAL A 12 9.46 -40.09 -16.95
CA VAL A 12 8.49 -39.03 -16.84
C VAL A 12 9.16 -37.92 -16.05
N ALA A 13 9.75 -36.96 -16.75
CA ALA A 13 10.20 -35.71 -16.14
C ALA A 13 8.96 -34.93 -15.73
N PHE A 14 8.60 -34.97 -14.45
CA PHE A 14 7.70 -34.02 -13.83
C PHE A 14 8.39 -32.66 -13.88
N THR A 15 8.15 -31.86 -14.92
CA THR A 15 8.42 -30.46 -14.90
C THR A 15 7.43 -29.86 -13.93
N ALA A 16 7.84 -29.59 -12.69
CA ALA A 16 7.14 -28.73 -11.79
C ALA A 16 7.07 -27.36 -12.49
N ILE A 17 5.92 -27.08 -13.12
CA ILE A 17 5.60 -25.72 -13.56
C ILE A 17 5.48 -24.92 -12.27
N ALA A 18 6.58 -24.26 -11.90
CA ALA A 18 6.53 -23.24 -10.87
C ALA A 18 5.45 -22.26 -11.33
N ALA A 19 4.34 -22.18 -10.57
CA ALA A 19 3.31 -21.19 -10.82
C ALA A 19 4.00 -19.83 -10.72
N GLN A 20 4.31 -19.25 -11.88
CA GLN A 20 5.01 -17.99 -11.96
C GLN A 20 4.06 -16.93 -11.40
N ALA A 21 4.52 -16.22 -10.38
CA ALA A 21 3.78 -15.13 -9.78
C ALA A 21 3.31 -14.19 -10.88
N GLN A 22 2.01 -13.88 -10.92
CA GLN A 22 1.43 -13.08 -12.02
C GLN A 22 1.78 -11.61 -11.90
N CYS A 23 2.04 -11.14 -10.67
CA CYS A 23 2.31 -9.73 -10.36
C CYS A 23 3.57 -9.57 -9.50
N PRO A 24 4.68 -10.29 -9.79
CA PRO A 24 5.86 -10.25 -8.94
C PRO A 24 6.51 -8.87 -8.99
N PHE A 25 7.14 -8.52 -7.89
CA PHE A 25 7.93 -7.31 -7.78
C PHE A 25 9.03 -7.46 -6.73
N HIS A 26 10.22 -7.00 -7.02
CA HIS A 26 11.31 -7.09 -6.06
C HIS A 26 11.22 -5.99 -5.02
N ASN A 27 11.26 -6.36 -3.74
CA ASN A 27 11.26 -5.41 -2.64
C ASN A 27 12.70 -5.01 -2.28
N ASP A 28 13.07 -3.76 -2.51
CA ASP A 28 14.35 -3.16 -2.14
C ASP A 28 14.26 -2.16 -0.99
N ALA A 29 13.05 -1.74 -0.63
CA ALA A 29 12.83 -0.58 0.23
C ALA A 29 12.72 -0.92 1.71
N PHE A 30 12.14 -2.04 2.08
CA PHE A 30 11.86 -2.36 3.48
C PHE A 30 12.24 -3.80 3.86
N LYS A 31 12.28 -4.09 5.14
CA LYS A 31 12.46 -5.43 5.71
C LYS A 31 11.51 -5.66 6.87
N SER A 32 11.43 -6.90 7.34
CA SER A 32 10.69 -7.25 8.55
C SER A 32 11.22 -6.48 9.76
N GLY A 33 10.29 -5.96 10.58
CA GLY A 33 10.59 -5.15 11.77
C GLY A 33 10.63 -3.64 11.49
N GLU A 34 10.29 -3.19 10.28
CA GLU A 34 10.12 -1.76 10.02
C GLU A 34 8.92 -1.22 10.79
N PHE A 35 9.14 -0.09 11.49
CA PHE A 35 8.12 0.62 12.23
C PHE A 35 8.28 2.13 12.07
N LEU A 36 7.22 2.79 11.60
CA LEU A 36 7.16 4.22 11.31
C LEU A 36 6.04 4.85 12.13
N THR A 37 6.26 6.05 12.70
CA THR A 37 5.23 6.79 13.43
C THR A 37 5.08 8.20 12.89
N TYR A 38 3.85 8.71 12.98
CA TYR A 38 3.46 9.99 12.40
C TYR A 38 2.59 10.79 13.37
N ASN A 39 2.72 12.11 13.35
CA ASN A 39 1.72 13.02 13.86
C ASN A 39 0.75 13.37 12.72
N LEU A 40 -0.54 13.44 13.06
CA LEU A 40 -1.60 13.83 12.14
C LEU A 40 -2.08 15.22 12.47
N TYR A 41 -2.26 16.03 11.43
CA TYR A 41 -2.79 17.37 11.49
C TYR A 41 -4.01 17.48 10.57
N TYR A 42 -5.01 18.23 11.02
CA TYR A 42 -6.20 18.55 10.23
C TYR A 42 -6.36 20.06 10.12
N ASN A 43 -6.75 20.52 8.93
CA ASN A 43 -7.05 21.93 8.71
C ASN A 43 -8.49 22.21 9.11
N TRP A 44 -8.66 22.93 10.22
CA TRP A 44 -9.94 23.39 10.74
C TRP A 44 -10.02 24.91 10.60
N GLN A 45 -10.98 25.40 9.82
CA GLN A 45 -11.20 26.86 9.63
C GLN A 45 -9.87 27.64 9.42
N PHE A 46 -9.03 27.16 8.47
CA PHE A 46 -7.73 27.73 8.12
C PHE A 46 -6.61 27.53 9.16
N VAL A 47 -6.85 26.89 10.28
CA VAL A 47 -5.85 26.58 11.31
C VAL A 47 -5.50 25.08 11.27
N TRP A 48 -4.20 24.79 11.29
CA TRP A 48 -3.71 23.40 11.42
C TRP A 48 -3.67 23.00 12.88
N VAL A 49 -4.46 22.00 13.24
CA VAL A 49 -4.48 21.44 14.59
C VAL A 49 -3.94 20.02 14.58
N LYS A 50 -3.19 19.65 15.61
CA LYS A 50 -2.77 18.27 15.79
C LYS A 50 -3.98 17.41 16.11
N ALA A 51 -4.32 16.51 15.20
CA ALA A 51 -5.55 15.74 15.23
C ALA A 51 -5.37 14.32 15.80
N GLY A 52 -4.14 13.79 15.76
CA GLY A 52 -3.91 12.42 16.22
C GLY A 52 -2.53 11.90 15.84
N ASN A 53 -2.44 10.58 15.79
CA ASN A 53 -1.23 9.84 15.44
C ASN A 53 -1.54 8.74 14.45
N ALA A 54 -0.52 8.33 13.68
CA ALA A 54 -0.55 7.11 12.90
C ALA A 54 0.73 6.30 13.11
N SER A 55 0.63 5.00 12.94
CA SER A 55 1.77 4.11 12.91
C SER A 55 1.66 3.10 11.78
N MET A 56 2.77 2.77 11.17
CA MET A 56 2.87 1.75 10.15
C MET A 56 3.92 0.71 10.55
N SER A 57 3.59 -0.55 10.45
CA SER A 57 4.52 -1.66 10.70
C SER A 57 4.52 -2.62 9.53
N THR A 58 5.70 -3.20 9.25
CA THR A 58 5.86 -4.25 8.24
C THR A 58 6.67 -5.39 8.86
N VAL A 59 6.12 -6.61 8.83
CA VAL A 59 6.75 -7.79 9.40
C VAL A 59 6.60 -8.98 8.46
N GLN A 60 7.55 -9.90 8.48
CA GLN A 60 7.35 -11.23 7.91
C GLN A 60 6.38 -12.03 8.79
N SER A 61 5.46 -12.72 8.15
CA SER A 61 4.37 -13.47 8.76
C SER A 61 4.00 -14.66 7.87
N ARG A 62 2.83 -15.22 8.09
CA ARG A 62 2.25 -16.25 7.22
C ARG A 62 0.82 -15.86 6.85
N TYR A 63 0.44 -16.14 5.62
CA TYR A 63 -0.93 -16.06 5.14
C TYR A 63 -1.34 -17.41 4.56
N ASN A 64 -2.40 -18.03 5.10
CA ASN A 64 -2.82 -19.40 4.74
C ASN A 64 -1.67 -20.43 4.76
N GLY A 65 -0.78 -20.35 5.77
CA GLY A 65 0.35 -21.26 5.92
C GLY A 65 1.60 -20.90 5.11
N HIS A 66 1.52 -20.01 4.13
CA HIS A 66 2.64 -19.62 3.27
C HIS A 66 3.36 -18.35 3.81
N PRO A 67 4.70 -18.25 3.64
CA PRO A 67 5.43 -17.04 4.01
C PRO A 67 4.89 -15.80 3.29
N ALA A 68 4.72 -14.71 4.05
CA ALA A 68 4.17 -13.47 3.53
C ALA A 68 4.72 -12.26 4.30
N TYR A 69 4.70 -11.08 3.69
CA TYR A 69 4.76 -9.83 4.42
C TYR A 69 3.36 -9.47 4.92
N ARG A 70 3.30 -9.01 6.16
CA ARG A 70 2.12 -8.37 6.75
C ARG A 70 2.47 -6.92 7.03
N ALA A 71 1.72 -5.99 6.45
CA ALA A 71 1.82 -4.59 6.81
C ALA A 71 0.52 -4.10 7.42
N SER A 72 0.62 -3.20 8.41
CA SER A 72 -0.53 -2.56 9.02
C SER A 72 -0.28 -1.07 9.22
N LEU A 73 -1.29 -0.27 8.93
CA LEU A 73 -1.34 1.16 9.19
C LEU A 73 -2.51 1.42 10.15
N THR A 74 -2.22 2.03 11.29
CA THR A 74 -3.22 2.38 12.29
C THR A 74 -3.27 3.89 12.47
N THR A 75 -4.46 4.46 12.47
CA THR A 75 -4.70 5.89 12.69
C THR A 75 -5.59 6.08 13.91
N ARG A 76 -5.25 7.03 14.78
CA ARG A 76 -6.03 7.36 15.97
C ARG A 76 -6.12 8.88 16.16
N GLY A 77 -7.32 9.39 16.34
CA GLY A 77 -7.56 10.74 16.84
C GLY A 77 -7.01 10.91 18.26
N ASN A 78 -6.72 12.15 18.65
CA ASN A 78 -6.45 12.50 20.04
C ASN A 78 -7.77 12.75 20.80
N ASP A 79 -7.70 12.83 22.12
CA ASP A 79 -8.91 12.94 22.97
C ASP A 79 -9.78 14.17 22.64
N ARG A 80 -9.18 15.30 22.23
CA ARG A 80 -9.92 16.50 21.85
C ARG A 80 -10.68 16.29 20.53
N VAL A 81 -10.06 15.65 19.56
CA VAL A 81 -10.68 15.34 18.26
C VAL A 81 -11.75 14.27 18.46
N ASP A 82 -11.50 13.25 19.28
CA ASP A 82 -12.44 12.17 19.54
C ASP A 82 -13.74 12.62 20.24
N GLN A 83 -13.68 13.70 21.02
CA GLN A 83 -14.89 14.32 21.60
C GLN A 83 -15.81 14.88 20.50
N MET A 84 -15.26 15.32 19.37
CA MET A 84 -16.01 15.89 18.25
C MET A 84 -16.25 14.87 17.14
N PHE A 85 -15.22 14.07 16.82
CA PHE A 85 -15.22 13.14 15.71
C PHE A 85 -14.23 12.00 15.97
N VAL A 86 -14.75 10.83 16.30
CA VAL A 86 -13.91 9.65 16.53
C VAL A 86 -13.21 9.26 15.24
N LEU A 87 -11.86 9.15 15.28
CA LEU A 87 -11.05 8.68 14.17
C LEU A 87 -10.27 7.44 14.60
N ARG A 88 -10.65 6.29 14.05
CA ARG A 88 -10.00 4.99 14.30
C ARG A 88 -9.98 4.19 13.01
N ASP A 89 -8.89 4.26 12.28
CA ASP A 89 -8.74 3.49 11.06
C ASP A 89 -7.61 2.49 11.20
N THR A 90 -7.82 1.34 10.63
CA THR A 90 -6.81 0.29 10.52
C THR A 90 -6.82 -0.25 9.09
N LEU A 91 -5.68 -0.16 8.43
CA LEU A 91 -5.43 -0.83 7.17
C LEU A 91 -4.48 -2.01 7.44
N LEU A 92 -4.78 -3.15 6.88
CA LEU A 92 -3.97 -4.36 6.96
C LEU A 92 -3.85 -4.96 5.57
N CYS A 93 -2.64 -5.34 5.16
CA CYS A 93 -2.47 -6.17 3.98
C CYS A 93 -1.51 -7.33 4.24
N TYR A 94 -1.68 -8.35 3.42
CA TYR A 94 -0.71 -9.41 3.22
C TYR A 94 -0.29 -9.42 1.75
N SER A 95 1.00 -9.56 1.52
CA SER A 95 1.59 -9.83 0.20
C SER A 95 2.52 -11.02 0.27
N SER A 96 2.71 -11.73 -0.84
CA SER A 96 3.75 -12.73 -0.96
C SER A 96 5.13 -12.11 -0.72
N LEU A 97 6.19 -12.92 -0.61
CA LEU A 97 7.56 -12.39 -0.54
C LEU A 97 7.97 -11.68 -1.84
N ASP A 98 7.30 -11.99 -2.95
CA ASP A 98 7.44 -11.33 -4.26
C ASP A 98 6.44 -10.19 -4.46
N MET A 99 5.90 -9.64 -3.36
CA MET A 99 5.03 -8.47 -3.35
C MET A 99 3.71 -8.62 -4.14
N GLU A 100 3.21 -9.84 -4.34
CA GLU A 100 1.86 -10.05 -4.86
C GLU A 100 0.82 -9.84 -3.77
N PRO A 101 -0.23 -9.05 -3.98
CA PRO A 101 -1.33 -8.92 -3.03
C PRO A 101 -1.97 -10.26 -2.71
N LEU A 102 -2.21 -10.56 -1.44
CA LEU A 102 -2.92 -11.77 -0.99
C LEU A 102 -4.22 -11.44 -0.27
N TYR A 103 -4.19 -10.37 0.53
CA TYR A 103 -5.33 -9.92 1.30
C TYR A 103 -5.19 -8.44 1.66
N PHE A 104 -6.30 -7.74 1.70
CA PHE A 104 -6.40 -6.38 2.21
C PHE A 104 -7.65 -6.22 3.06
N ARG A 105 -7.53 -5.43 4.12
CA ARG A 105 -8.65 -4.99 4.94
C ARG A 105 -8.45 -3.55 5.39
N LYS A 106 -9.47 -2.74 5.19
CA LYS A 106 -9.62 -1.42 5.80
C LYS A 106 -10.81 -1.49 6.75
N GLY A 107 -10.59 -1.21 8.03
CA GLY A 107 -11.65 -0.97 9.00
C GLY A 107 -11.58 0.48 9.41
N ALA A 108 -12.62 1.26 9.16
CA ALA A 108 -12.65 2.68 9.43
C ALA A 108 -13.82 3.05 10.35
N ARG A 109 -13.51 3.69 11.48
CA ARG A 109 -14.49 4.32 12.35
C ARG A 109 -14.34 5.83 12.28
N GLU A 110 -15.25 6.47 11.58
CA GLU A 110 -15.28 7.89 11.34
C GLU A 110 -16.54 8.51 11.99
N GLY A 111 -16.36 9.15 13.14
CA GLY A 111 -17.45 9.59 13.97
C GLY A 111 -18.28 8.40 14.49
N LYS A 112 -19.57 8.38 14.17
CA LYS A 112 -20.50 7.28 14.53
C LYS A 112 -20.53 6.15 13.48
N ARG A 113 -19.93 6.36 12.31
CA ARG A 113 -19.94 5.38 11.22
C ARG A 113 -18.79 4.40 11.37
N TYR A 114 -19.08 3.14 11.13
CA TYR A 114 -18.08 2.10 11.02
C TYR A 114 -18.31 1.34 9.72
N GLY A 115 -17.25 1.10 8.99
CA GLY A 115 -17.28 0.34 7.75
C GLY A 115 -16.05 -0.55 7.62
N VAL A 116 -16.16 -1.59 6.81
CA VAL A 116 -15.04 -2.47 6.47
C VAL A 116 -15.03 -2.69 4.96
N ASP A 117 -13.85 -2.58 4.36
CA ASP A 117 -13.58 -3.03 3.01
C ASP A 117 -12.51 -4.12 3.04
N GLU A 118 -12.74 -5.23 2.34
CA GLU A 118 -11.83 -6.36 2.26
C GLU A 118 -11.67 -6.82 0.81
N VAL A 119 -10.44 -7.22 0.46
CA VAL A 119 -10.12 -7.81 -0.83
C VAL A 119 -9.30 -9.07 -0.59
N PHE A 120 -9.79 -10.19 -1.11
CA PHE A 120 -9.10 -11.46 -1.12
C PHE A 120 -8.63 -11.74 -2.55
N TYR A 121 -7.35 -12.02 -2.70
CA TYR A 121 -6.72 -12.28 -4.00
C TYR A 121 -6.39 -13.76 -4.12
N SER A 122 -6.59 -14.30 -5.31
CA SER A 122 -6.09 -15.61 -5.71
C SER A 122 -5.65 -15.58 -7.18
N TYR A 123 -4.62 -16.36 -7.47
CA TYR A 123 -3.96 -16.38 -8.78
C TYR A 123 -4.14 -17.77 -9.38
N HIS A 124 -4.69 -17.84 -10.58
CA HIS A 124 -4.94 -19.10 -11.27
C HIS A 124 -4.99 -18.89 -12.78
N ASP A 125 -4.30 -19.75 -13.54
CA ASP A 125 -4.27 -19.72 -15.01
C ASP A 125 -3.96 -18.34 -15.61
N GLY A 126 -2.97 -17.65 -15.07
CA GLY A 126 -2.59 -16.32 -15.54
C GLY A 126 -3.65 -15.23 -15.28
N LYS A 127 -4.60 -15.46 -14.36
CA LYS A 127 -5.65 -14.52 -13.99
C LYS A 127 -5.64 -14.21 -12.50
N VAL A 128 -6.04 -13.00 -12.16
CA VAL A 128 -6.29 -12.58 -10.78
C VAL A 128 -7.79 -12.71 -10.51
N LYS A 129 -8.15 -13.51 -9.52
CA LYS A 129 -9.52 -13.60 -9.01
C LYS A 129 -9.59 -12.81 -7.72
N LEU A 130 -10.51 -11.85 -7.68
CA LEU A 130 -10.79 -11.03 -6.51
C LEU A 130 -12.16 -11.40 -5.94
N ARG A 131 -12.20 -11.61 -4.64
CA ARG A 131 -13.41 -11.64 -3.84
C ARG A 131 -13.39 -10.41 -2.95
N GLN A 132 -14.30 -9.50 -3.18
CA GLN A 132 -14.39 -8.22 -2.50
C GLN A 132 -15.59 -8.21 -1.58
N HIS A 133 -15.39 -7.66 -0.38
CA HIS A 133 -16.41 -7.52 0.65
C HIS A 133 -16.45 -6.09 1.17
N GLN A 134 -17.63 -5.56 1.34
CA GLN A 134 -17.88 -4.28 1.98
C GLN A 134 -18.94 -4.43 3.06
N LEU A 135 -18.59 -4.05 4.30
CA LEU A 135 -19.56 -3.80 5.36
C LEU A 135 -19.84 -2.30 5.36
N THR A 136 -21.06 -1.93 5.03
CA THR A 136 -21.50 -0.53 5.01
C THR A 136 -21.73 -0.02 6.44
N SER A 137 -21.78 1.30 6.60
CA SER A 137 -22.11 1.92 7.89
C SER A 137 -23.56 1.66 8.36
N SER A 138 -24.42 1.15 7.50
CA SER A 138 -25.77 0.67 7.83
C SER A 138 -25.79 -0.80 8.27
N GLY A 139 -24.64 -1.50 8.26
CA GLY A 139 -24.54 -2.92 8.63
C GLY A 139 -24.79 -3.89 7.48
N GLU A 140 -24.92 -3.42 6.26
CA GLU A 140 -25.15 -4.26 5.09
C GLU A 140 -23.82 -4.87 4.61
N HIS A 141 -23.85 -6.18 4.29
CA HIS A 141 -22.74 -6.92 3.71
C HIS A 141 -22.88 -7.04 2.20
N LEU A 142 -22.01 -6.37 1.47
CA LEU A 142 -21.99 -6.39 0.00
C LEU A 142 -20.80 -7.20 -0.49
N TRP A 143 -21.03 -8.08 -1.47
CA TRP A 143 -20.00 -8.92 -2.06
C TRP A 143 -19.89 -8.69 -3.56
N ALA A 144 -18.65 -8.72 -4.07
CA ALA A 144 -18.37 -8.71 -5.50
C ALA A 144 -17.27 -9.72 -5.84
N HIS A 145 -17.39 -10.35 -7.00
CA HIS A 145 -16.40 -11.29 -7.53
C HIS A 145 -15.94 -10.77 -8.89
N ARG A 146 -14.64 -10.74 -9.11
CA ARG A 146 -14.02 -10.30 -10.35
C ARG A 146 -12.93 -11.28 -10.77
N THR A 147 -12.76 -11.43 -12.08
CA THR A 147 -11.62 -12.14 -12.66
C THR A 147 -11.05 -11.26 -13.75
N VAL A 148 -9.76 -10.96 -13.65
CA VAL A 148 -9.05 -10.07 -14.57
C VAL A 148 -7.72 -10.70 -15.01
N SER A 149 -7.20 -10.26 -16.16
CA SER A 149 -5.92 -10.74 -16.72
C SER A 149 -4.73 -9.80 -16.43
N HIS A 150 -4.94 -8.81 -15.57
CA HIS A 150 -3.93 -7.83 -15.20
C HIS A 150 -3.84 -7.70 -13.68
N CYS A 151 -2.72 -7.14 -13.19
CA CYS A 151 -2.51 -6.91 -11.76
C CYS A 151 -3.49 -5.87 -11.23
N VAL A 152 -4.08 -6.16 -10.08
CA VAL A 152 -4.92 -5.22 -9.32
C VAL A 152 -4.35 -5.14 -7.91
N TYR A 153 -4.32 -3.95 -7.36
CA TYR A 153 -3.76 -3.68 -6.04
C TYR A 153 -4.84 -3.11 -5.12
N ASP A 154 -4.61 -3.18 -3.83
CA ASP A 154 -5.24 -2.33 -2.85
C ASP A 154 -4.32 -1.18 -2.46
N MET A 155 -4.84 -0.24 -1.71
CA MET A 155 -4.15 0.97 -1.30
C MET A 155 -2.82 0.70 -0.57
N LEU A 156 -2.77 -0.31 0.31
CA LEU A 156 -1.58 -0.56 1.12
C LEU A 156 -0.54 -1.39 0.35
N ASN A 157 -0.96 -2.38 -0.45
CA ASN A 157 -0.05 -3.15 -1.29
C ASN A 157 0.62 -2.29 -2.37
N ILE A 158 -0.13 -1.39 -3.05
CA ILE A 158 0.49 -0.49 -4.05
C ILE A 158 1.43 0.51 -3.38
N PHE A 159 1.09 0.99 -2.19
CA PHE A 159 1.95 1.87 -1.43
C PHE A 159 3.29 1.20 -1.09
N LEU A 160 3.28 -0.05 -0.59
CA LEU A 160 4.50 -0.81 -0.32
C LEU A 160 5.32 -1.06 -1.59
N ARG A 161 4.65 -1.45 -2.67
CA ARG A 161 5.29 -1.70 -3.97
C ARG A 161 5.93 -0.44 -4.53
N ALA A 162 5.26 0.70 -4.45
CA ALA A 162 5.74 1.99 -4.96
C ALA A 162 7.02 2.46 -4.25
N ARG A 163 7.27 2.04 -3.01
CA ARG A 163 8.51 2.32 -2.29
C ARG A 163 9.73 1.63 -2.90
N SER A 164 9.53 0.58 -3.68
CA SER A 164 10.62 -0.11 -4.38
C SER A 164 10.72 0.27 -5.86
N PHE A 165 9.98 1.29 -6.33
CA PHE A 165 10.16 1.82 -7.69
C PHE A 165 11.51 2.52 -7.80
N ASN A 166 12.18 2.33 -8.94
CA ASN A 166 13.40 3.07 -9.24
C ASN A 166 13.04 4.41 -9.92
N PRO A 167 13.22 5.55 -9.25
CA PRO A 167 12.92 6.87 -9.81
C PRO A 167 14.04 7.43 -10.71
N GLU A 168 15.11 6.67 -10.94
CA GLU A 168 16.21 7.09 -11.79
C GLU A 168 15.70 7.38 -13.21
N GLY A 169 16.07 8.52 -13.75
CA GLY A 169 15.61 8.96 -15.08
C GLY A 169 14.18 9.51 -15.13
N TRP A 170 13.42 9.50 -14.04
CA TRP A 170 12.08 10.10 -14.07
C TRP A 170 12.15 11.62 -14.24
N LYS A 171 11.38 12.11 -15.19
CA LYS A 171 11.13 13.56 -15.36
C LYS A 171 9.85 13.97 -14.65
N SER A 172 9.73 15.23 -14.26
CA SER A 172 8.47 15.76 -13.72
C SER A 172 7.33 15.50 -14.72
N GLY A 173 6.22 14.96 -14.22
CA GLY A 173 5.10 14.49 -15.03
C GLY A 173 5.15 13.00 -15.38
N HIS A 174 6.19 12.24 -15.01
CA HIS A 174 6.21 10.79 -15.19
C HIS A 174 5.04 10.14 -14.44
N GLU A 175 4.31 9.26 -15.12
CA GLU A 175 3.09 8.63 -14.60
C GLU A 175 3.17 7.12 -14.65
N ILE A 176 2.61 6.47 -13.64
CA ILE A 176 2.45 5.00 -13.56
C ILE A 176 0.97 4.73 -13.28
N ASP A 177 0.30 4.04 -14.20
CA ASP A 177 -1.10 3.67 -14.07
C ASP A 177 -1.24 2.27 -13.49
N PHE A 178 -2.23 2.09 -12.63
CA PHE A 178 -2.60 0.81 -12.04
C PHE A 178 -4.07 0.81 -11.59
N PRO A 179 -4.75 -0.35 -11.60
CA PRO A 179 -6.08 -0.48 -11.03
C PRO A 179 -6.02 -0.72 -9.51
N ILE A 180 -6.95 -0.07 -8.80
CA ILE A 180 -7.15 -0.22 -7.35
C ILE A 180 -8.46 -0.93 -7.08
N ALA A 181 -8.42 -1.96 -6.23
CA ALA A 181 -9.60 -2.57 -5.64
C ALA A 181 -9.92 -1.87 -4.32
N ASP A 182 -11.12 -1.30 -4.21
CA ASP A 182 -11.63 -0.66 -2.99
C ASP A 182 -13.11 -1.02 -2.81
N GLY A 183 -13.47 -1.48 -1.61
CA GLY A 183 -14.81 -2.01 -1.35
C GLY A 183 -15.19 -3.07 -2.39
N LYS A 184 -16.26 -2.84 -3.14
CA LYS A 184 -16.72 -3.74 -4.23
C LYS A 184 -16.31 -3.31 -5.65
N ASN A 185 -15.51 -2.25 -5.76
CA ASN A 185 -15.15 -1.65 -7.05
C ASN A 185 -13.69 -1.90 -7.40
N ILE A 186 -13.37 -1.79 -8.69
CA ILE A 186 -12.01 -1.67 -9.21
C ILE A 186 -12.00 -0.39 -10.04
N SER A 187 -11.10 0.52 -9.68
CA SER A 187 -11.01 1.84 -10.31
C SER A 187 -9.61 2.11 -10.85
N PRO A 188 -9.46 2.82 -11.98
CA PRO A 188 -8.17 3.28 -12.43
C PRO A 188 -7.56 4.29 -11.46
N ALA A 189 -6.30 4.08 -11.11
CA ALA A 189 -5.52 4.99 -10.31
C ALA A 189 -4.17 5.28 -10.97
N ARG A 190 -3.50 6.30 -10.49
CA ARG A 190 -2.26 6.82 -11.07
C ARG A 190 -1.34 7.37 -10.01
N LEU A 191 -0.07 7.06 -10.12
CA LEU A 191 1.00 7.74 -9.41
C LEU A 191 1.71 8.70 -10.37
N ARG A 192 1.84 9.98 -10.00
CA ARG A 192 2.53 11.02 -10.78
C ARG A 192 3.71 11.58 -10.01
N TYR A 193 4.88 11.54 -10.61
CA TYR A 193 6.08 12.17 -10.06
C TYR A 193 6.13 13.66 -10.41
N SER A 194 6.43 14.49 -9.41
CA SER A 194 6.46 15.96 -9.54
C SER A 194 7.83 16.58 -9.25
N GLY A 195 8.87 15.78 -9.09
CA GLY A 195 10.23 16.28 -8.82
C GLY A 195 10.68 16.10 -7.38
N LYS A 196 11.85 16.69 -7.07
CA LYS A 196 12.49 16.61 -5.76
C LYS A 196 12.22 17.88 -4.94
N VAL A 197 11.97 17.71 -3.66
CA VAL A 197 11.74 18.79 -2.70
C VAL A 197 12.45 18.51 -1.37
N LYS A 198 12.62 19.53 -0.53
CA LYS A 198 13.14 19.36 0.84
C LYS A 198 11.99 19.51 1.83
N ILE A 199 11.81 18.53 2.71
CA ILE A 199 10.73 18.49 3.71
C ILE A 199 11.32 18.39 5.10
N LYS A 200 10.86 19.23 6.04
CA LYS A 200 11.11 19.11 7.46
C LYS A 200 10.03 18.24 8.07
N ALA A 201 10.43 17.15 8.72
CA ALA A 201 9.55 16.25 9.45
C ALA A 201 9.34 16.70 10.90
N ASP A 202 8.42 16.06 11.63
CA ASP A 202 8.14 16.37 13.04
C ASP A 202 9.22 15.87 14.00
N ASN A 203 10.15 15.05 13.53
CA ASN A 203 11.40 14.74 14.28
C ASN A 203 12.46 15.84 14.21
N GLY A 204 12.14 16.99 13.61
CA GLY A 204 13.03 18.13 13.45
C GLY A 204 14.02 18.01 12.28
N VAL A 205 14.16 16.83 11.68
CA VAL A 205 15.10 16.55 10.59
C VAL A 205 14.53 17.00 9.24
N LYS A 206 15.40 17.52 8.38
CA LYS A 206 15.08 17.91 7.01
C LYS A 206 15.56 16.82 6.05
N TYR A 207 14.69 16.39 5.14
CA TYR A 207 14.96 15.31 4.17
C TYR A 207 14.84 15.83 2.74
N ARG A 208 15.70 15.32 1.85
CA ARG A 208 15.41 15.35 0.40
C ARG A 208 14.31 14.33 0.15
N CYS A 209 13.28 14.74 -0.59
CA CYS A 209 12.14 13.90 -0.88
C CYS A 209 11.79 13.92 -2.36
N LEU A 210 11.27 12.81 -2.86
CA LEU A 210 10.53 12.73 -4.10
C LEU A 210 9.07 13.09 -3.81
N LYS A 211 8.49 13.95 -4.62
CA LYS A 211 7.06 14.27 -4.54
C LYS A 211 6.30 13.40 -5.53
N LEU A 212 5.38 12.58 -5.00
CA LEU A 212 4.53 11.67 -5.75
C LEU A 212 3.07 12.00 -5.44
N SER A 213 2.26 12.20 -6.46
CA SER A 213 0.81 12.42 -6.31
C SER A 213 0.07 11.14 -6.65
N TYR A 214 -0.79 10.66 -5.75
CA TYR A 214 -1.74 9.60 -6.01
C TYR A 214 -3.06 10.20 -6.48
N LEU A 215 -3.52 9.73 -7.63
CA LEU A 215 -4.73 10.20 -8.28
C LEU A 215 -5.68 9.02 -8.53
N GLU A 216 -6.96 9.25 -8.32
CA GLU A 216 -8.03 8.32 -8.68
C GLU A 216 -8.89 8.91 -9.78
N LYS A 217 -9.41 8.04 -10.65
CA LYS A 217 -10.31 8.47 -11.73
C LYS A 217 -11.74 8.54 -11.20
N GLU A 218 -12.30 9.74 -11.17
CA GLU A 218 -13.69 10.02 -10.78
C GLU A 218 -14.33 10.87 -11.88
N ASP A 219 -15.51 10.48 -12.35
CA ASP A 219 -16.26 11.16 -13.42
C ASP A 219 -15.41 11.44 -14.68
N GLY A 220 -14.59 10.45 -15.09
CA GLY A 220 -13.74 10.54 -16.27
C GLY A 220 -12.45 11.34 -16.09
N LYS A 221 -12.24 12.01 -14.96
CA LYS A 221 -11.07 12.86 -14.66
C LYS A 221 -10.25 12.30 -13.51
N TYR A 222 -8.93 12.46 -13.57
CA TYR A 222 -8.05 12.12 -12.45
C TYR A 222 -8.07 13.25 -11.41
N LYS A 223 -8.52 12.90 -10.20
CA LYS A 223 -8.50 13.78 -9.02
C LYS A 223 -7.34 13.39 -8.11
N ARG A 224 -6.63 14.37 -7.61
CA ARG A 224 -5.54 14.17 -6.65
C ARG A 224 -6.13 13.88 -5.27
N ILE A 225 -5.74 12.74 -4.70
CA ILE A 225 -6.22 12.26 -3.40
C ILE A 225 -5.16 12.49 -2.32
N VAL A 226 -3.88 12.11 -2.61
CA VAL A 226 -2.77 12.25 -1.66
C VAL A 226 -1.52 12.69 -2.39
N ASP A 227 -0.76 13.63 -1.82
CA ASP A 227 0.64 13.85 -2.15
C ASP A 227 1.52 13.14 -1.12
N PHE A 228 2.38 12.28 -1.59
CA PHE A 228 3.42 11.63 -0.80
C PHE A 228 4.75 12.35 -1.02
N TYR A 229 5.43 12.66 0.07
CA TYR A 229 6.81 13.14 0.05
C TYR A 229 7.67 12.03 0.65
N VAL A 230 8.26 11.19 -0.19
CA VAL A 230 9.05 10.05 0.24
C VAL A 230 10.54 10.39 0.22
N SER A 231 11.32 9.84 1.15
CA SER A 231 12.76 10.07 1.21
C SER A 231 13.46 9.71 -0.10
N ASP A 232 14.35 10.59 -0.59
CA ASP A 232 15.17 10.38 -1.80
C ASP A 232 16.38 9.49 -1.44
N ASP A 233 16.09 8.26 -1.02
CA ASP A 233 17.02 7.17 -0.74
C ASP A 233 16.31 5.81 -0.95
N LYS A 234 17.04 4.71 -0.87
CA LYS A 234 16.51 3.37 -1.15
C LYS A 234 15.36 2.91 -0.24
N ASN A 235 15.10 3.57 0.89
CA ASN A 235 13.98 3.21 1.76
C ASN A 235 12.65 3.82 1.28
N HIS A 236 12.67 4.95 0.56
CA HIS A 236 11.49 5.73 0.16
C HIS A 236 10.48 5.89 1.31
N ILE A 237 10.99 6.29 2.49
CA ILE A 237 10.16 6.49 3.68
C ILE A 237 9.22 7.67 3.44
N PRO A 238 7.91 7.54 3.70
CA PRO A 238 7.00 8.66 3.69
C PRO A 238 7.38 9.65 4.81
N VAL A 239 7.94 10.80 4.43
CA VAL A 239 8.33 11.86 5.37
C VAL A 239 7.15 12.76 5.69
N ARG A 240 6.29 12.97 4.67
CA ARG A 240 5.06 13.74 4.79
C ARG A 240 4.02 13.22 3.81
N LEU A 241 2.75 13.27 4.21
CA LEU A 241 1.59 13.06 3.36
C LEU A 241 0.69 14.28 3.45
N ASP A 242 0.17 14.75 2.32
CA ASP A 242 -0.89 15.75 2.24
C ASP A 242 -2.13 15.09 1.64
N MET A 243 -3.19 14.94 2.41
CA MET A 243 -4.44 14.27 2.03
C MET A 243 -5.50 15.34 1.72
N PHE A 244 -6.13 15.23 0.55
CA PHE A 244 -7.16 16.14 0.07
C PHE A 244 -8.53 15.51 0.33
N LEU A 245 -9.21 15.96 1.37
CA LEU A 245 -10.47 15.40 1.83
C LEU A 245 -11.66 16.17 1.23
N LYS A 246 -12.85 15.56 1.23
CA LYS A 246 -14.09 16.27 0.82
C LYS A 246 -14.32 17.53 1.64
N PHE A 247 -13.95 17.51 2.92
CA PHE A 247 -14.06 18.64 3.84
C PHE A 247 -12.69 18.91 4.44
N GLY A 248 -11.96 19.89 3.90
CA GLY A 248 -10.66 20.30 4.39
C GLY A 248 -9.49 19.45 3.86
N ALA A 249 -8.42 19.45 4.63
CA ALA A 249 -7.20 18.68 4.31
C ALA A 249 -6.58 18.12 5.59
N ALA A 250 -5.89 16.99 5.44
CA ALA A 250 -5.11 16.41 6.52
C ALA A 250 -3.65 16.27 6.10
N LYS A 251 -2.75 16.28 7.08
CA LYS A 251 -1.32 16.03 6.87
C LYS A 251 -0.82 15.00 7.87
N ALA A 252 0.09 14.15 7.42
CA ALA A 252 0.86 13.29 8.29
C ALA A 252 2.34 13.66 8.18
N PHE A 253 3.03 13.80 9.32
CA PHE A 253 4.47 14.07 9.36
C PHE A 253 5.18 12.99 10.15
N LEU A 254 6.29 12.52 9.61
CA LEU A 254 7.15 11.51 10.22
C LEU A 254 7.69 12.00 11.57
N VAL A 255 7.54 11.17 12.60
CA VAL A 255 8.07 11.37 13.96
C VAL A 255 9.23 10.44 14.23
N SER A 256 9.09 9.16 13.91
CA SER A 256 10.16 8.18 14.14
C SER A 256 10.15 7.07 13.08
N MET A 257 11.30 6.46 12.91
CA MET A 257 11.51 5.31 12.04
C MET A 257 12.50 4.33 12.67
N LYS A 258 12.17 3.04 12.62
CA LYS A 258 13.00 1.95 13.16
C LYS A 258 12.97 0.76 12.19
N GLY A 259 13.98 -0.10 12.27
CA GLY A 259 14.03 -1.36 11.52
C GLY A 259 14.19 -1.20 10.01
N LEU A 260 14.77 -0.09 9.55
CA LEU A 260 14.95 0.18 8.13
C LEU A 260 15.87 -0.83 7.46
N ARG A 261 15.62 -1.08 6.18
CA ARG A 261 16.44 -1.97 5.36
C ARG A 261 17.76 -1.32 4.94
N ASN A 262 17.71 -0.06 4.53
CA ASN A 262 18.83 0.68 3.95
C ASN A 262 19.25 1.86 4.84
N PRO A 263 20.47 2.38 4.70
CA PRO A 263 20.88 3.62 5.34
C PRO A 263 20.01 4.80 4.87
N VAL A 264 19.77 5.75 5.79
CA VAL A 264 19.06 7.01 5.48
C VAL A 264 20.05 8.02 4.93
N THR A 265 20.10 8.16 3.61
CA THR A 265 21.04 9.08 2.93
C THR A 265 20.37 10.38 2.46
N SER A 266 19.08 10.52 2.67
CA SER A 266 18.26 11.67 2.25
C SER A 266 18.31 12.85 3.21
N VAL A 267 18.92 12.72 4.39
CA VAL A 267 19.04 13.80 5.37
C VAL A 267 19.80 14.99 4.78
N VAL A 268 19.24 16.19 4.93
CA VAL A 268 19.88 17.45 4.53
C VAL A 268 20.65 17.99 5.73
N ARG A 269 21.94 18.11 5.57
CA ARG A 269 22.83 18.76 6.52
C ARG A 269 22.77 20.29 6.40
#